data_7bd1799ba4eb7c20d873185093440bb9
#
_entry.id   7bd1799ba4eb7c20d873185093440bb9
#
_cell.length_a   1.000
_cell.length_b   1.000
_cell.length_c   1.000
_cell.angle_alpha   90.00
_cell.angle_beta   90.00
_cell.angle_gamma   90.00
#
_symmetry.space_group_name_H-M   'P 1'
#
loop_
_entity.id
_entity.type
_entity.pdbx_description
1 polymer ?
#
loop_
_entity_poly.entity_id
_entity_poly.type
_entity_poly.pdbx_seq_one_letter_code
_entity_poly.pdbx_strand_id
1 'polypeptide(L)'
;MRYNESIPIIFKKRGFTMVNTERMKRTFTELVSMYAPSKGEREVCEYLKKKLKSLGASKVIEDNDGSVNGGNCGNLIAVWNGNAPGLPSIALTAHMDCVECCQGIEPVLEDGVFTSKGDTILGGDDKAGVTAILEGIALMKEMYIPHGKITVIFTVQEEIGLFGSKYIEEKYIQGIDFGYVLDADGPAGSLYNAGPSQYQLSFTLKGVAAHAGMAPEKGTNAIAMAAEAIAHCPTGRIDEETTCNIGTITGGTATNIVPDACVVRAEARSRDPKKLEALVGEMVHAFETAAKKFPEGSLSVHKEKSYDAFLVKESDPALKLFKKAASSMGKTMTVAKSGGGSDANWFGTKGFPAVLVGVGMTDFHTSRESLKEQDLYDAGLLVYKIIEEESHLGE
;
A
#
# COMPACT_ATOMS: atom_id res chain seq x y z
N MET A 1 30.22 34.72 -14.56
CA MET A 1 30.88 33.42 -14.58
C MET A 1 29.79 32.35 -14.75
N ARG A 2 29.78 31.70 -15.90
CA ARG A 2 28.80 30.64 -16.18
C ARG A 2 29.42 29.34 -15.69
N TYR A 3 28.81 28.71 -14.68
CA TYR A 3 29.12 27.34 -14.32
C TYR A 3 28.46 26.40 -15.31
N ASN A 4 29.29 25.83 -16.16
CA ASN A 4 28.95 24.74 -17.05
C ASN A 4 29.20 23.45 -16.25
N GLU A 5 28.23 22.97 -15.50
CA GLU A 5 28.29 21.64 -14.93
C GLU A 5 27.96 20.62 -16.03
N SER A 6 29.01 20.10 -16.62
CA SER A 6 28.93 18.92 -17.48
C SER A 6 28.60 17.70 -16.62
N ILE A 7 27.33 17.32 -16.62
CA ILE A 7 26.84 16.06 -16.06
C ILE A 7 27.58 14.93 -16.77
N PRO A 8 28.27 14.02 -16.06
CA PRO A 8 28.85 12.86 -16.70
C PRO A 8 27.73 11.92 -17.17
N ILE A 9 27.39 12.03 -18.45
CA ILE A 9 26.62 11.02 -19.14
C ILE A 9 27.57 9.84 -19.35
N ILE A 10 27.52 8.84 -18.49
CA ILE A 10 28.26 7.60 -18.67
C ILE A 10 27.53 6.79 -19.74
N PHE A 11 27.96 6.97 -20.98
CA PHE A 11 27.50 6.25 -22.15
C PHE A 11 28.08 4.85 -22.23
N LYS A 12 27.19 3.88 -22.44
CA LYS A 12 27.38 2.61 -23.18
C LYS A 12 28.73 1.91 -23.08
N LYS A 13 28.82 0.91 -22.23
CA LYS A 13 29.53 -0.32 -22.58
C LYS A 13 28.54 -1.48 -22.55
N ARG A 14 28.24 -2.04 -23.74
CA ARG A 14 27.42 -3.24 -23.97
C ARG A 14 25.93 -3.12 -23.57
N GLY A 15 25.12 -2.35 -24.27
CA GLY A 15 23.67 -2.59 -24.36
C GLY A 15 22.81 -2.37 -23.11
N PHE A 16 23.36 -1.91 -21.99
CA PHE A 16 22.58 -1.66 -20.76
C PHE A 16 22.40 -0.16 -20.56
N THR A 17 21.16 0.27 -20.48
CA THR A 17 20.78 1.59 -19.99
C THR A 17 20.95 1.57 -18.46
N MET A 18 21.72 2.50 -17.92
CA MET A 18 21.87 2.66 -16.46
C MET A 18 20.94 3.79 -15.98
N VAL A 19 20.30 3.60 -14.84
CA VAL A 19 19.57 4.65 -14.15
C VAL A 19 20.51 5.77 -13.70
N ASN A 20 19.98 6.97 -13.52
CA ASN A 20 20.74 8.05 -12.91
C ASN A 20 20.71 7.94 -11.40
N THR A 21 21.69 7.23 -10.84
CA THR A 21 21.76 6.92 -9.40
C THR A 21 21.75 8.17 -8.52
N GLU A 22 22.45 9.24 -8.93
CA GLU A 22 22.46 10.50 -8.16
C GLU A 22 21.10 11.21 -8.18
N ARG A 23 20.40 11.15 -9.30
CA ARG A 23 19.01 11.67 -9.38
C ARG A 23 18.10 10.86 -8.46
N MET A 24 18.18 9.53 -8.49
CA MET A 24 17.38 8.65 -7.65
C MET A 24 17.66 8.87 -6.16
N LYS A 25 18.92 8.86 -5.74
CA LYS A 25 19.30 9.15 -4.34
C LYS A 25 18.73 10.48 -3.86
N ARG A 26 18.95 11.53 -4.63
CA ARG A 26 18.44 12.86 -4.30
C ARG A 26 16.91 12.87 -4.21
N THR A 27 16.21 12.31 -5.20
CA THR A 27 14.74 12.29 -5.22
C THR A 27 14.18 11.51 -4.04
N PHE A 28 14.75 10.33 -3.74
CA PHE A 28 14.35 9.52 -2.59
C PHE A 28 14.57 10.27 -1.27
N THR A 29 15.79 10.81 -1.07
CA THR A 29 16.12 11.59 0.14
C THR A 29 15.20 12.79 0.32
N GLU A 30 14.91 13.55 -0.76
CA GLU A 30 13.97 14.67 -0.73
C GLU A 30 12.57 14.20 -0.30
N LEU A 31 12.07 13.11 -0.88
CA LEU A 31 10.72 12.59 -0.62
C LEU A 31 10.54 12.06 0.81
N VAL A 32 11.47 11.26 1.32
CA VAL A 32 11.36 10.70 2.67
C VAL A 32 11.54 11.75 3.75
N SER A 33 12.25 12.86 3.46
CA SER A 33 12.41 13.98 4.40
C SER A 33 11.16 14.86 4.53
N MET A 34 10.17 14.72 3.63
CA MET A 34 8.92 15.45 3.71
C MET A 34 7.97 14.77 4.69
N TYR A 35 7.38 15.55 5.59
CA TYR A 35 6.36 15.04 6.51
C TYR A 35 5.06 14.77 5.76
N ALA A 36 4.69 13.51 5.63
CA ALA A 36 3.54 13.08 4.86
C ALA A 36 2.78 11.92 5.53
N PRO A 37 2.23 12.08 6.73
CA PRO A 37 1.35 11.08 7.30
C PRO A 37 0.07 10.98 6.47
N SER A 38 -0.65 9.86 6.56
CA SER A 38 -1.98 9.76 5.97
C SER A 38 -2.85 10.96 6.35
N LYS A 39 -3.51 11.59 5.37
CA LYS A 39 -4.25 12.87 5.45
C LYS A 39 -3.37 14.13 5.47
N GLY A 40 -2.05 13.99 5.48
CA GLY A 40 -1.08 15.08 5.56
C GLY A 40 -0.16 15.22 4.35
N GLU A 41 -0.48 14.65 3.19
CA GLU A 41 0.40 14.43 2.04
C GLU A 41 0.64 15.66 1.16
N ARG A 42 0.09 16.84 1.50
CA ARG A 42 0.13 18.07 0.68
C ARG A 42 1.52 18.43 0.18
N GLU A 43 2.55 18.36 1.02
CA GLU A 43 3.91 18.75 0.64
C GLU A 43 4.47 17.84 -0.46
N VAL A 44 4.32 16.53 -0.31
CA VAL A 44 4.71 15.53 -1.31
C VAL A 44 3.92 15.71 -2.60
N CYS A 45 2.60 15.93 -2.50
CA CYS A 45 1.74 16.17 -3.66
C CYS A 45 2.21 17.38 -4.49
N GLU A 46 2.52 18.52 -3.85
CA GLU A 46 3.00 19.72 -4.56
C GLU A 46 4.40 19.52 -5.16
N TYR A 47 5.27 18.78 -4.51
CA TYR A 47 6.56 18.38 -5.05
C TYR A 47 6.38 17.53 -6.31
N LEU A 48 5.55 16.50 -6.23
CA LEU A 48 5.29 15.57 -7.33
C LEU A 48 4.61 16.24 -8.53
N LYS A 49 3.67 17.17 -8.32
CA LYS A 49 3.08 17.98 -9.38
C LYS A 49 4.13 18.70 -10.22
N LYS A 50 5.13 19.29 -9.56
CA LYS A 50 6.23 19.99 -10.25
C LYS A 50 7.10 19.01 -11.03
N LYS A 51 7.45 17.87 -10.43
CA LYS A 51 8.26 16.81 -11.08
C LYS A 51 7.55 16.25 -12.32
N LEU A 52 6.29 15.84 -12.20
CA LEU A 52 5.52 15.25 -13.28
C LEU A 52 5.37 16.22 -14.49
N LYS A 53 5.11 17.51 -14.22
CA LYS A 53 5.10 18.54 -15.25
C LYS A 53 6.46 18.68 -15.94
N SER A 54 7.56 18.67 -15.18
CA SER A 54 8.93 18.77 -15.73
C SER A 54 9.31 17.54 -16.57
N LEU A 55 8.75 16.38 -16.24
CA LEU A 55 8.90 15.15 -16.99
C LEU A 55 8.04 15.10 -18.27
N GLY A 56 7.20 16.12 -18.50
CA GLY A 56 6.46 16.28 -19.76
C GLY A 56 5.10 15.57 -19.77
N ALA A 57 4.50 15.33 -18.60
CA ALA A 57 3.13 14.85 -18.54
C ALA A 57 2.19 15.79 -19.32
N SER A 58 1.37 15.24 -20.19
CA SER A 58 0.39 16.00 -20.98
C SER A 58 -0.75 16.55 -20.11
N LYS A 59 -1.00 15.89 -18.99
CA LYS A 59 -2.00 16.27 -18.01
C LYS A 59 -1.53 15.89 -16.59
N VAL A 60 -1.70 16.79 -15.65
CA VAL A 60 -1.46 16.53 -14.21
C VAL A 60 -2.66 17.06 -13.45
N ILE A 61 -3.37 16.16 -12.76
CA ILE A 61 -4.62 16.43 -12.05
C ILE A 61 -4.44 16.01 -10.60
N GLU A 62 -4.93 16.81 -9.68
CA GLU A 62 -5.26 16.39 -8.32
C GLU A 62 -6.77 16.18 -8.27
N ASP A 63 -7.23 15.04 -7.81
CA ASP A 63 -8.65 14.78 -7.62
C ASP A 63 -9.18 15.36 -6.29
N ASN A 64 -10.43 15.06 -5.95
CA ASN A 64 -11.06 15.60 -4.75
C ASN A 64 -11.09 14.62 -3.58
N ASP A 65 -10.37 13.51 -3.64
CA ASP A 65 -10.46 12.45 -2.62
C ASP A 65 -10.12 12.96 -1.22
N GLY A 66 -9.10 13.80 -1.08
CA GLY A 66 -8.75 14.39 0.19
C GLY A 66 -9.90 15.14 0.88
N SER A 67 -10.77 15.82 0.11
CA SER A 67 -11.94 16.51 0.67
C SER A 67 -13.04 15.54 1.15
N VAL A 68 -13.11 14.35 0.57
CA VAL A 68 -14.07 13.31 0.96
C VAL A 68 -13.68 12.65 2.28
N ASN A 69 -12.38 12.42 2.47
CA ASN A 69 -11.84 11.63 3.59
C ASN A 69 -11.17 12.47 4.68
N GLY A 70 -11.26 13.79 4.59
CA GLY A 70 -10.67 14.71 5.57
C GLY A 70 -9.15 14.81 5.49
N GLY A 71 -8.56 14.51 4.32
CA GLY A 71 -7.16 14.77 3.98
C GLY A 71 -6.93 16.18 3.48
N ASN A 72 -5.68 16.56 3.31
CA ASN A 72 -5.27 17.89 2.85
C ASN A 72 -4.96 17.95 1.35
N CYS A 73 -4.92 16.81 0.64
CA CYS A 73 -4.80 16.72 -0.82
C CYS A 73 -5.52 15.47 -1.35
N GLY A 74 -5.75 15.41 -2.67
CA GLY A 74 -6.31 14.25 -3.36
C GLY A 74 -5.23 13.40 -4.02
N ASN A 75 -5.66 12.34 -4.71
CA ASN A 75 -4.78 11.54 -5.56
C ASN A 75 -4.20 12.42 -6.67
N LEU A 76 -2.96 12.15 -7.04
CA LEU A 76 -2.29 12.85 -8.10
C LEU A 76 -2.20 11.95 -9.35
N ILE A 77 -2.88 12.36 -10.42
CA ILE A 77 -2.96 11.63 -11.68
C ILE A 77 -2.19 12.37 -12.76
N ALA A 78 -1.21 11.72 -13.38
CA ALA A 78 -0.46 12.28 -14.49
C ALA A 78 -0.53 11.38 -15.73
N VAL A 79 -0.69 11.97 -16.90
CA VAL A 79 -0.90 11.23 -18.16
C VAL A 79 0.16 11.62 -19.18
N TRP A 80 0.76 10.62 -19.80
CA TRP A 80 1.52 10.74 -21.04
C TRP A 80 0.69 10.10 -22.17
N ASN A 81 0.33 10.89 -23.16
CA ASN A 81 -0.35 10.36 -24.33
C ASN A 81 0.58 9.40 -25.08
N GLY A 82 0.03 8.28 -25.54
CA GLY A 82 0.79 7.35 -26.37
C GLY A 82 1.29 8.00 -27.64
N ASN A 83 2.49 7.66 -28.07
CA ASN A 83 3.11 8.10 -29.32
C ASN A 83 3.31 6.96 -30.32
N ALA A 84 2.94 5.73 -29.95
CA ALA A 84 2.95 4.54 -30.80
C ALA A 84 1.56 3.89 -30.80
N PRO A 85 0.90 3.76 -31.96
CA PRO A 85 -0.45 3.19 -32.03
C PRO A 85 -0.44 1.67 -31.79
N GLY A 86 -1.51 1.17 -31.18
CA GLY A 86 -1.69 -0.28 -30.95
C GLY A 86 -1.05 -0.82 -29.68
N LEU A 87 -0.28 0.01 -28.95
CA LEU A 87 0.27 -0.38 -27.66
C LEU A 87 -0.78 -0.24 -26.53
N PRO A 88 -0.69 -1.08 -25.48
CA PRO A 88 -1.62 -1.01 -24.35
C PRO A 88 -1.51 0.31 -23.58
N SER A 89 -2.57 0.65 -22.87
CA SER A 89 -2.56 1.73 -21.87
C SER A 89 -2.20 1.14 -20.51
N ILE A 90 -1.09 1.58 -19.92
CA ILE A 90 -0.61 1.06 -18.64
C ILE A 90 -0.72 2.08 -17.52
N ALA A 91 -0.94 1.59 -16.30
CA ALA A 91 -0.83 2.38 -15.07
C ALA A 91 0.44 2.03 -14.30
N LEU A 92 1.08 3.05 -13.71
CA LEU A 92 2.17 2.94 -12.75
C LEU A 92 1.72 3.65 -11.49
N THR A 93 1.69 2.96 -10.35
CA THR A 93 1.09 3.51 -9.14
C THR A 93 1.97 3.29 -7.91
N ALA A 94 1.89 4.21 -6.97
CA ALA A 94 2.54 4.22 -5.67
C ALA A 94 1.74 5.13 -4.73
N HIS A 95 1.93 5.05 -3.42
CA HIS A 95 1.24 5.96 -2.52
C HIS A 95 2.12 7.09 -1.99
N MET A 96 1.49 8.19 -1.56
CA MET A 96 2.18 9.39 -1.10
C MET A 96 2.35 9.48 0.42
N ASP A 97 1.47 8.82 1.16
CA ASP A 97 1.48 8.86 2.61
C ASP A 97 2.52 7.90 3.23
N CYS A 98 2.69 8.00 4.52
CA CYS A 98 3.43 7.08 5.38
C CYS A 98 2.61 6.83 6.64
N VAL A 99 2.87 5.72 7.32
CA VAL A 99 2.34 5.47 8.67
C VAL A 99 2.77 6.58 9.64
N GLU A 100 2.14 6.63 10.80
CA GLU A 100 2.52 7.49 11.93
C GLU A 100 4.04 7.41 12.19
N CYS A 101 4.71 8.06 12.99
CA CYS A 101 6.16 8.04 13.23
C CYS A 101 7.03 8.49 12.05
N CYS A 102 6.46 9.24 11.10
CA CYS A 102 7.17 9.80 9.95
C CYS A 102 7.60 11.27 10.13
N GLN A 103 7.44 11.84 11.32
CA GLN A 103 7.85 13.20 11.59
C GLN A 103 9.36 13.31 11.86
N GLY A 104 10.05 14.13 11.07
CA GLY A 104 11.47 14.39 11.27
C GLY A 104 12.39 13.26 10.84
N ILE A 105 12.03 12.55 9.78
CA ILE A 105 12.88 11.55 9.15
C ILE A 105 14.19 12.20 8.70
N GLU A 106 15.32 11.68 9.20
CA GLU A 106 16.67 12.03 8.76
C GLU A 106 17.27 10.82 8.01
N PRO A 107 17.14 10.77 6.66
CA PRO A 107 17.63 9.63 5.90
C PRO A 107 19.16 9.61 5.89
N VAL A 108 19.72 8.43 6.12
CA VAL A 108 21.16 8.15 6.12
C VAL A 108 21.42 7.04 5.13
N LEU A 109 22.48 7.20 4.32
CA LEU A 109 22.99 6.15 3.43
C LEU A 109 24.37 5.72 3.91
N GLU A 110 24.44 4.52 4.49
CA GLU A 110 25.69 3.92 4.96
C GLU A 110 25.81 2.50 4.39
N ASP A 111 26.99 2.15 3.91
CA ASP A 111 27.28 0.83 3.31
C ASP A 111 26.27 0.37 2.24
N GLY A 112 25.71 1.33 1.47
CA GLY A 112 24.74 1.04 0.41
C GLY A 112 23.31 0.77 0.91
N VAL A 113 22.98 1.11 2.16
CA VAL A 113 21.66 0.93 2.75
C VAL A 113 21.12 2.27 3.28
N PHE A 114 19.93 2.63 2.86
CA PHE A 114 19.19 3.74 3.44
C PHE A 114 18.49 3.29 4.73
N THR A 115 18.61 4.10 5.76
CA THR A 115 17.89 3.99 7.04
C THR A 115 17.48 5.39 7.52
N SER A 116 16.69 5.49 8.57
CA SER A 116 16.46 6.75 9.28
C SER A 116 17.27 6.81 10.54
N LYS A 117 17.77 8.00 10.87
CA LYS A 117 18.44 8.26 12.13
C LYS A 117 17.39 8.49 13.24
N GLY A 118 17.58 7.81 14.38
CA GLY A 118 16.66 7.92 15.52
C GLY A 118 15.54 6.89 15.50
N ASP A 119 14.38 7.27 16.03
CA ASP A 119 13.25 6.35 16.28
C ASP A 119 12.13 6.47 15.24
N THR A 120 12.40 7.11 14.09
CA THR A 120 11.42 7.23 13.00
C THR A 120 11.50 6.03 12.06
N ILE A 121 10.44 5.82 11.26
CA ILE A 121 10.51 4.99 10.04
C ILE A 121 11.45 5.66 9.03
N LEU A 122 11.84 4.95 7.95
CA LEU A 122 12.54 5.53 6.80
C LEU A 122 11.56 6.24 5.85
N GLY A 123 10.33 5.72 5.73
CA GLY A 123 9.33 6.16 4.75
C GLY A 123 9.67 5.69 3.33
N GLY A 124 10.45 4.60 3.21
CA GLY A 124 10.69 3.90 1.96
C GLY A 124 9.39 3.36 1.38
N ASP A 125 8.49 2.95 2.23
CA ASP A 125 7.08 2.65 2.00
C ASP A 125 6.26 3.96 1.93
N ASP A 126 5.82 4.44 0.74
CA ASP A 126 6.15 3.91 -0.60
C ASP A 126 6.91 4.97 -1.45
N LYS A 127 7.78 5.77 -0.81
CA LYS A 127 8.61 6.75 -1.53
C LYS A 127 9.63 6.07 -2.46
N ALA A 128 9.91 4.77 -2.23
CA ALA A 128 10.74 3.96 -3.13
C ALA A 128 10.01 3.74 -4.47
N GLY A 129 8.75 3.33 -4.44
CA GLY A 129 7.92 3.18 -5.64
C GLY A 129 7.73 4.50 -6.38
N VAL A 130 7.43 5.57 -5.64
CA VAL A 130 7.36 6.93 -6.21
C VAL A 130 8.66 7.29 -6.94
N THR A 131 9.82 7.08 -6.32
CA THR A 131 11.13 7.38 -6.91
C THR A 131 11.39 6.52 -8.15
N ALA A 132 11.06 5.23 -8.10
CA ALA A 132 11.22 4.31 -9.22
C ALA A 132 10.38 4.72 -10.43
N ILE A 133 9.13 5.12 -10.22
CA ILE A 133 8.24 5.61 -11.28
C ILE A 133 8.81 6.88 -11.92
N LEU A 134 9.23 7.85 -11.11
CA LEU A 134 9.80 9.11 -11.62
C LEU A 134 11.06 8.87 -12.46
N GLU A 135 11.93 7.95 -12.04
CA GLU A 135 13.15 7.59 -12.81
C GLU A 135 12.81 6.88 -14.10
N GLY A 136 11.90 5.88 -14.06
CA GLY A 136 11.49 5.15 -15.27
C GLY A 136 10.90 6.08 -16.34
N ILE A 137 10.05 7.02 -15.94
CA ILE A 137 9.50 8.06 -16.84
C ILE A 137 10.60 9.02 -17.35
N ALA A 138 11.56 9.37 -16.49
CA ALA A 138 12.68 10.22 -16.92
C ALA A 138 13.52 9.52 -18.01
N LEU A 139 13.83 8.24 -17.81
CA LEU A 139 14.57 7.43 -18.77
C LEU A 139 13.79 7.23 -20.09
N MET A 140 12.49 6.94 -20.02
CA MET A 140 11.61 6.86 -21.19
C MET A 140 11.74 8.11 -22.04
N LYS A 141 11.69 9.29 -21.41
CA LYS A 141 11.82 10.58 -22.09
C LYS A 141 13.23 10.81 -22.65
N GLU A 142 14.28 10.55 -21.87
CA GLU A 142 15.70 10.72 -22.24
C GLU A 142 16.10 9.80 -23.40
N MET A 143 15.53 8.59 -23.44
CA MET A 143 15.81 7.58 -24.44
C MET A 143 14.84 7.62 -25.63
N TYR A 144 13.85 8.53 -25.63
CA TYR A 144 12.83 8.69 -26.69
C TYR A 144 12.09 7.37 -26.99
N ILE A 145 11.73 6.60 -25.95
CA ILE A 145 11.07 5.31 -26.12
C ILE A 145 9.65 5.52 -26.67
N PRO A 146 9.26 4.84 -27.76
CA PRO A 146 7.86 4.74 -28.17
C PRO A 146 7.05 4.07 -27.06
N HIS A 147 5.82 4.55 -26.80
CA HIS A 147 5.00 4.01 -25.71
C HIS A 147 3.51 4.19 -26.00
N GLY A 148 2.69 3.34 -25.40
CA GLY A 148 1.26 3.50 -25.30
C GLY A 148 0.89 4.65 -24.35
N LYS A 149 -0.38 4.76 -24.00
CA LYS A 149 -0.79 5.73 -22.97
C LYS A 149 -0.26 5.27 -21.61
N ILE A 150 0.48 6.13 -20.91
CA ILE A 150 0.93 5.88 -19.55
C ILE A 150 0.16 6.79 -18.60
N THR A 151 -0.43 6.19 -17.55
CA THR A 151 -1.07 6.92 -16.47
C THR A 151 -0.30 6.63 -15.18
N VAL A 152 0.29 7.66 -14.58
CA VAL A 152 0.88 7.58 -13.24
C VAL A 152 -0.19 8.01 -12.24
N ILE A 153 -0.38 7.22 -11.19
CA ILE A 153 -1.32 7.51 -10.11
C ILE A 153 -0.56 7.44 -8.80
N PHE A 154 -0.44 8.58 -8.12
CA PHE A 154 0.05 8.62 -6.75
C PHE A 154 -1.14 8.80 -5.81
N THR A 155 -1.43 7.78 -5.02
CA THR A 155 -2.58 7.72 -4.14
C THR A 155 -2.31 8.39 -2.80
N VAL A 156 -3.38 8.74 -2.09
CA VAL A 156 -3.36 9.25 -0.72
C VAL A 156 -3.98 8.23 0.24
N GLN A 157 -3.60 8.29 1.53
CA GLN A 157 -4.26 7.56 2.60
C GLN A 157 -4.35 6.03 2.35
N GLU A 158 -3.31 5.47 1.74
CA GLU A 158 -3.21 4.02 1.53
C GLU A 158 -3.17 3.30 2.87
N GLU A 159 -2.29 3.75 3.77
CA GLU A 159 -1.93 3.17 5.05
C GLU A 159 -3.07 3.08 6.08
N ILE A 160 -4.11 3.85 5.88
CA ILE A 160 -5.28 3.85 6.78
C ILE A 160 -6.54 3.23 6.16
N GLY A 161 -6.39 2.53 5.02
CA GLY A 161 -7.47 1.75 4.42
C GLY A 161 -7.68 1.92 2.93
N LEU A 162 -6.62 2.17 2.15
CA LEU A 162 -6.64 2.24 0.69
C LEU A 162 -7.61 3.31 0.17
N PHE A 163 -7.75 4.42 0.89
CA PHE A 163 -8.82 5.39 0.59
C PHE A 163 -8.61 6.07 -0.75
N GLY A 164 -7.38 6.38 -1.14
CA GLY A 164 -7.10 6.99 -2.42
C GLY A 164 -7.60 6.16 -3.60
N SER A 165 -7.24 4.89 -3.66
CA SER A 165 -7.72 3.98 -4.70
C SER A 165 -9.21 3.63 -4.55
N LYS A 166 -9.71 3.56 -3.31
CA LYS A 166 -11.14 3.31 -3.02
C LYS A 166 -12.04 4.38 -3.62
N TYR A 167 -11.64 5.64 -3.54
CA TYR A 167 -12.51 6.77 -3.92
C TYR A 167 -12.11 7.44 -5.24
N ILE A 168 -10.99 7.03 -5.87
CA ILE A 168 -10.64 7.55 -7.19
C ILE A 168 -11.80 7.43 -8.17
N GLU A 169 -12.11 8.52 -8.88
CA GLU A 169 -13.22 8.53 -9.83
C GLU A 169 -12.84 7.73 -11.09
N GLU A 170 -13.75 6.88 -11.59
CA GLU A 170 -13.55 6.01 -12.76
C GLU A 170 -13.07 6.77 -14.00
N LYS A 171 -13.51 8.02 -14.19
CA LYS A 171 -13.09 8.86 -15.33
C LYS A 171 -11.57 9.04 -15.43
N TYR A 172 -10.82 8.89 -14.33
CA TYR A 172 -9.35 9.03 -14.31
C TYR A 172 -8.62 7.74 -14.66
N ILE A 173 -9.28 6.60 -14.49
CA ILE A 173 -8.71 5.27 -14.71
C ILE A 173 -9.31 4.56 -15.93
N GLN A 174 -10.32 5.15 -16.56
CA GLN A 174 -10.97 4.57 -17.74
C GLN A 174 -10.00 4.39 -18.91
N GLY A 175 -10.04 3.18 -19.51
CA GLY A 175 -9.22 2.85 -20.67
C GLY A 175 -7.76 2.53 -20.33
N ILE A 176 -7.46 2.20 -19.08
CA ILE A 176 -6.23 1.53 -18.66
C ILE A 176 -6.44 0.03 -18.85
N ASP A 177 -5.51 -0.64 -19.53
CA ASP A 177 -5.60 -2.07 -19.79
C ASP A 177 -5.11 -2.90 -18.61
N PHE A 178 -4.01 -2.46 -17.95
CA PHE A 178 -3.47 -3.07 -16.73
C PHE A 178 -2.50 -2.12 -16.01
N GLY A 179 -2.13 -2.48 -14.76
CA GLY A 179 -1.25 -1.63 -13.96
C GLY A 179 -0.26 -2.37 -13.07
N TYR A 180 0.72 -1.61 -12.61
CA TYR A 180 1.75 -2.02 -11.65
C TYR A 180 1.70 -1.10 -10.44
N VAL A 181 1.49 -1.66 -9.26
CA VAL A 181 1.55 -0.99 -7.96
C VAL A 181 2.92 -1.26 -7.38
N LEU A 182 3.77 -0.25 -7.32
CA LEU A 182 5.16 -0.37 -6.89
C LEU A 182 5.29 -0.24 -5.36
N ASP A 183 4.63 -1.12 -4.64
CA ASP A 183 4.35 -1.02 -3.21
C ASP A 183 4.46 -2.39 -2.53
N ALA A 184 5.53 -3.13 -2.80
CA ALA A 184 5.76 -4.42 -2.16
C ALA A 184 7.21 -4.59 -1.71
N ASP A 185 7.39 -5.45 -0.72
CA ASP A 185 8.70 -5.96 -0.33
C ASP A 185 9.35 -6.81 -1.43
N GLY A 186 10.60 -7.15 -1.21
CA GLY A 186 11.36 -7.93 -2.16
C GLY A 186 11.99 -7.08 -3.28
N PRO A 187 13.09 -7.59 -3.87
CA PRO A 187 13.85 -6.86 -4.88
C PRO A 187 13.09 -6.76 -6.21
N ALA A 188 13.55 -5.89 -7.10
CA ALA A 188 13.06 -5.80 -8.47
C ALA A 188 13.08 -7.18 -9.15
N GLY A 189 11.93 -7.61 -9.69
CA GLY A 189 11.66 -8.97 -10.17
C GLY A 189 10.67 -9.73 -9.29
N SER A 190 10.43 -9.29 -8.06
CA SER A 190 9.34 -9.79 -7.22
C SER A 190 8.01 -9.20 -7.66
N LEU A 191 7.00 -10.06 -7.77
CA LEU A 191 5.65 -9.69 -8.19
C LEU A 191 4.63 -10.46 -7.36
N TYR A 192 3.59 -9.76 -6.92
CA TYR A 192 2.47 -10.37 -6.22
C TYR A 192 1.22 -10.24 -7.08
N ASN A 193 0.69 -11.37 -7.51
CA ASN A 193 -0.45 -11.42 -8.43
C ASN A 193 -1.79 -11.66 -7.74
N ALA A 194 -1.82 -11.74 -6.42
CA ALA A 194 -3.03 -11.91 -5.62
C ALA A 194 -2.88 -11.24 -4.25
N GLY A 195 -3.97 -10.68 -3.76
CA GLY A 195 -4.10 -10.13 -2.42
C GLY A 195 -5.44 -10.53 -1.78
N PRO A 196 -5.56 -10.48 -0.44
CA PRO A 196 -6.75 -10.92 0.28
C PRO A 196 -7.89 -9.90 0.21
N SER A 197 -9.12 -10.37 0.49
CA SER A 197 -10.19 -9.54 1.04
C SER A 197 -9.95 -9.32 2.53
N GLN A 198 -10.49 -8.22 3.06
CA GLN A 198 -10.43 -7.92 4.49
C GLN A 198 -11.80 -7.54 5.05
N TYR A 199 -12.09 -8.05 6.25
CA TYR A 199 -13.13 -7.53 7.13
C TYR A 199 -12.52 -6.86 8.36
N GLN A 200 -13.07 -5.72 8.73
CA GLN A 200 -12.92 -5.13 10.06
C GLN A 200 -14.14 -5.44 10.90
N LEU A 201 -13.92 -5.83 12.16
CA LEU A 201 -14.96 -6.18 13.10
C LEU A 201 -14.82 -5.33 14.38
N SER A 202 -15.95 -4.92 14.92
CA SER A 202 -16.03 -4.26 16.21
C SER A 202 -17.15 -4.89 17.05
N PHE A 203 -16.78 -5.40 18.21
CA PHE A 203 -17.68 -6.02 19.18
C PHE A 203 -17.82 -5.08 20.36
N THR A 204 -19.00 -4.51 20.54
CA THR A 204 -19.34 -3.65 21.69
C THR A 204 -20.15 -4.45 22.69
N LEU A 205 -19.55 -4.72 23.84
CA LEU A 205 -20.18 -5.44 24.94
C LEU A 205 -20.63 -4.42 26.00
N LYS A 206 -21.89 -4.52 26.40
CA LYS A 206 -22.45 -3.73 27.50
C LYS A 206 -22.83 -4.66 28.63
N GLY A 207 -22.43 -4.31 29.82
CA GLY A 207 -22.77 -4.96 31.09
C GLY A 207 -23.59 -4.06 31.99
N VAL A 208 -23.48 -4.28 33.30
CA VAL A 208 -24.14 -3.50 34.34
C VAL A 208 -23.10 -3.09 35.38
N ALA A 209 -22.97 -1.79 35.60
CA ALA A 209 -22.05 -1.27 36.61
C ALA A 209 -22.54 -1.60 38.04
N ALA A 210 -21.60 -1.93 38.93
CA ALA A 210 -21.86 -2.13 40.36
C ALA A 210 -20.60 -1.81 41.16
N HIS A 211 -20.75 -1.61 42.48
CA HIS A 211 -19.61 -1.45 43.38
C HIS A 211 -18.93 -2.80 43.58
N ALA A 212 -17.68 -2.94 43.11
CA ALA A 212 -16.99 -4.23 43.07
C ALA A 212 -16.77 -4.91 44.39
N GLY A 213 -16.69 -4.15 45.52
CA GLY A 213 -16.52 -4.68 46.86
C GLY A 213 -17.81 -4.81 47.70
N MET A 214 -18.87 -4.08 47.32
CA MET A 214 -20.11 -4.06 48.12
C MET A 214 -21.26 -4.88 47.54
N ALA A 215 -21.38 -4.91 46.24
CA ALA A 215 -22.49 -5.57 45.57
C ALA A 215 -22.08 -6.05 44.14
N PRO A 216 -20.97 -6.82 44.00
CA PRO A 216 -20.50 -7.28 42.69
C PRO A 216 -21.53 -8.15 41.96
N GLU A 217 -22.40 -8.85 42.71
CA GLU A 217 -23.47 -9.70 42.20
C GLU A 217 -24.58 -8.93 41.46
N LYS A 218 -24.66 -7.61 41.66
CA LYS A 218 -25.60 -6.73 40.95
C LYS A 218 -25.04 -6.22 39.64
N GLY A 219 -23.75 -6.50 39.34
CA GLY A 219 -23.07 -6.08 38.16
C GLY A 219 -22.94 -7.19 37.12
N THR A 220 -22.77 -6.80 35.86
CA THR A 220 -22.39 -7.70 34.77
C THR A 220 -21.12 -7.14 34.13
N ASN A 221 -20.02 -7.89 34.27
CA ASN A 221 -18.70 -7.41 33.88
C ASN A 221 -18.47 -7.56 32.36
N ALA A 222 -18.48 -6.45 31.66
CA ALA A 222 -18.26 -6.42 30.18
C ALA A 222 -16.86 -6.88 29.77
N ILE A 223 -15.82 -6.67 30.60
CA ILE A 223 -14.47 -7.19 30.32
C ILE A 223 -14.46 -8.71 30.43
N ALA A 224 -15.15 -9.29 31.44
CA ALA A 224 -15.26 -10.75 31.56
C ALA A 224 -16.01 -11.37 30.38
N MET A 225 -17.06 -10.69 29.86
CA MET A 225 -17.75 -11.11 28.63
C MET A 225 -16.81 -11.12 27.45
N ALA A 226 -15.99 -10.07 27.28
CA ALA A 226 -15.01 -9.98 26.20
C ALA A 226 -13.94 -11.06 26.31
N ALA A 227 -13.41 -11.29 27.50
CA ALA A 227 -12.39 -12.31 27.76
C ALA A 227 -12.91 -13.73 27.45
N GLU A 228 -14.14 -14.05 27.83
CA GLU A 228 -14.81 -15.32 27.50
C GLU A 228 -14.94 -15.49 25.98
N ALA A 229 -15.33 -14.45 25.24
CA ALA A 229 -15.44 -14.48 23.80
C ALA A 229 -14.07 -14.69 23.13
N ILE A 230 -13.07 -13.92 23.56
CA ILE A 230 -11.71 -13.95 23.00
C ILE A 230 -11.06 -15.32 23.20
N ALA A 231 -11.27 -15.94 24.37
CA ALA A 231 -10.72 -17.27 24.66
C ALA A 231 -11.19 -18.38 23.70
N HIS A 232 -12.32 -18.17 23.03
CA HIS A 232 -12.92 -19.13 22.08
C HIS A 232 -12.93 -18.60 20.64
N CYS A 233 -12.43 -17.40 20.41
CA CYS A 233 -12.37 -16.79 19.07
C CYS A 233 -11.11 -17.27 18.33
N PRO A 234 -11.20 -17.66 17.05
CA PRO A 234 -10.01 -17.93 16.25
C PRO A 234 -9.11 -16.69 16.19
N THR A 235 -7.79 -16.91 16.17
CA THR A 235 -6.80 -15.83 16.05
C THR A 235 -5.51 -16.33 15.41
N GLY A 236 -4.79 -15.43 14.75
CA GLY A 236 -3.54 -15.72 14.09
C GLY A 236 -3.72 -16.29 12.67
N ARG A 237 -2.81 -17.19 12.28
CA ARG A 237 -2.86 -17.84 10.97
C ARG A 237 -3.75 -19.08 11.03
N ILE A 238 -4.83 -19.06 10.25
CA ILE A 238 -5.81 -20.14 10.17
C ILE A 238 -5.35 -21.16 9.12
N ASP A 239 -4.93 -20.71 7.95
CA ASP A 239 -4.33 -21.53 6.89
C ASP A 239 -3.36 -20.68 6.04
N GLU A 240 -2.90 -21.22 4.88
CA GLU A 240 -1.92 -20.57 4.00
C GLU A 240 -2.38 -19.21 3.44
N GLU A 241 -3.68 -18.96 3.42
CA GLU A 241 -4.27 -17.76 2.80
C GLU A 241 -5.23 -17.00 3.69
N THR A 242 -5.44 -17.49 4.94
CA THR A 242 -6.46 -16.96 5.85
C THR A 242 -5.83 -16.60 7.18
N THR A 243 -6.07 -15.39 7.66
CA THR A 243 -5.60 -14.90 8.95
C THR A 243 -6.69 -14.10 9.64
N CYS A 244 -6.65 -14.02 10.97
CA CYS A 244 -7.42 -13.07 11.74
C CYS A 244 -6.64 -12.59 12.97
N ASN A 245 -7.03 -11.44 13.47
CA ASN A 245 -6.39 -10.84 14.61
C ASN A 245 -7.40 -10.09 15.49
N ILE A 246 -7.25 -10.20 16.81
CA ILE A 246 -7.90 -9.32 17.76
C ILE A 246 -6.88 -8.24 18.10
N GLY A 247 -7.06 -7.05 17.53
CA GLY A 247 -6.05 -6.00 17.57
C GLY A 247 -6.12 -5.13 18.81
N THR A 248 -7.34 -4.82 19.27
CA THR A 248 -7.51 -3.95 20.44
C THR A 248 -8.64 -4.43 21.35
N ILE A 249 -8.49 -4.18 22.66
CA ILE A 249 -9.52 -4.30 23.67
C ILE A 249 -9.48 -3.07 24.57
N THR A 250 -10.63 -2.43 24.78
CA THR A 250 -10.75 -1.26 25.66
C THR A 250 -11.99 -1.40 26.53
N GLY A 251 -11.86 -1.31 27.86
CA GLY A 251 -13.00 -1.44 28.74
C GLY A 251 -12.68 -1.07 30.21
N GLY A 252 -13.74 -0.74 30.94
CA GLY A 252 -13.66 -0.34 32.34
C GLY A 252 -13.16 1.10 32.54
N THR A 253 -13.41 1.63 33.75
CA THR A 253 -13.04 3.01 34.14
C THR A 253 -12.25 3.06 35.44
N ALA A 254 -12.51 2.11 36.36
CA ALA A 254 -11.84 2.03 37.67
C ALA A 254 -11.87 0.61 38.21
N THR A 255 -10.92 0.25 39.07
CA THR A 255 -10.78 -1.10 39.62
C THR A 255 -11.85 -1.47 40.68
N ASN A 256 -12.51 -0.48 41.28
CA ASN A 256 -13.57 -0.66 42.26
C ASN A 256 -15.00 -0.60 41.68
N ILE A 257 -15.12 -0.56 40.34
CA ILE A 257 -16.39 -0.58 39.60
C ILE A 257 -16.41 -1.83 38.72
N VAL A 258 -17.50 -2.60 38.73
CA VAL A 258 -17.74 -3.64 37.72
C VAL A 258 -17.89 -3.00 36.37
N PRO A 259 -17.05 -3.32 35.35
CA PRO A 259 -17.10 -2.65 34.06
C PRO A 259 -18.42 -2.91 33.32
N ASP A 260 -19.07 -1.85 32.90
CA ASP A 260 -20.32 -1.89 32.13
C ASP A 260 -20.14 -1.72 30.61
N ALA A 261 -18.91 -1.52 30.17
CA ALA A 261 -18.58 -1.41 28.73
C ALA A 261 -17.21 -2.01 28.42
N CYS A 262 -17.15 -2.70 27.28
CA CYS A 262 -15.92 -3.17 26.67
C CYS A 262 -16.07 -3.19 25.13
N VAL A 263 -15.07 -2.69 24.41
CA VAL A 263 -15.02 -2.72 22.95
C VAL A 263 -13.82 -3.54 22.52
N VAL A 264 -14.05 -4.50 21.64
CA VAL A 264 -13.00 -5.32 21.00
C VAL A 264 -12.99 -5.05 19.52
N ARG A 265 -11.83 -4.75 18.95
CA ARG A 265 -11.66 -4.60 17.51
C ARG A 265 -10.78 -5.70 16.96
N ALA A 266 -11.20 -6.23 15.81
CA ALA A 266 -10.57 -7.37 15.16
C ALA A 266 -10.58 -7.18 13.65
N GLU A 267 -9.75 -7.96 12.97
CA GLU A 267 -9.75 -8.08 11.50
C GLU A 267 -9.70 -9.55 11.08
N ALA A 268 -10.15 -9.84 9.89
CA ALA A 268 -10.01 -11.13 9.23
C ALA A 268 -9.64 -10.91 7.76
N ARG A 269 -8.72 -11.72 7.24
CA ARG A 269 -8.26 -11.66 5.84
C ARG A 269 -8.25 -13.05 5.22
N SER A 270 -8.64 -13.15 3.96
CA SER A 270 -8.45 -14.37 3.16
C SER A 270 -8.43 -14.03 1.66
N ARG A 271 -7.65 -14.80 0.89
CA ARG A 271 -7.71 -14.76 -0.57
C ARG A 271 -8.89 -15.55 -1.13
N ASP A 272 -9.49 -16.43 -0.32
CA ASP A 272 -10.75 -17.10 -0.64
C ASP A 272 -11.93 -16.38 0.08
N PRO A 273 -12.84 -15.73 -0.67
CA PRO A 273 -13.98 -15.02 -0.07
C PRO A 273 -14.90 -15.93 0.77
N LYS A 274 -15.03 -17.22 0.43
CA LYS A 274 -15.87 -18.16 1.18
C LYS A 274 -15.25 -18.50 2.54
N LYS A 275 -13.93 -18.71 2.57
CA LYS A 275 -13.20 -18.92 3.83
C LYS A 275 -13.27 -17.67 4.72
N LEU A 276 -13.17 -16.47 4.12
CA LEU A 276 -13.30 -15.23 4.86
C LEU A 276 -14.67 -15.09 5.52
N GLU A 277 -15.76 -15.30 4.78
CA GLU A 277 -17.12 -15.24 5.32
C GLU A 277 -17.33 -16.28 6.42
N ALA A 278 -16.82 -17.52 6.26
CA ALA A 278 -16.89 -18.55 7.29
C ALA A 278 -16.14 -18.11 8.56
N LEU A 279 -14.91 -17.63 8.42
CA LEU A 279 -14.10 -17.17 9.56
C LEU A 279 -14.75 -15.99 10.30
N VAL A 280 -15.27 -15.01 9.56
CA VAL A 280 -16.03 -13.89 10.15
C VAL A 280 -17.26 -14.41 10.92
N GLY A 281 -17.96 -15.41 10.35
CA GLY A 281 -19.07 -16.09 11.03
C GLY A 281 -18.65 -16.76 12.34
N GLU A 282 -17.51 -17.46 12.34
CA GLU A 282 -16.96 -18.11 13.53
C GLU A 282 -16.58 -17.09 14.62
N MET A 283 -15.93 -15.99 14.23
CA MET A 283 -15.58 -14.90 15.14
C MET A 283 -16.84 -14.28 15.78
N VAL A 284 -17.84 -13.97 14.99
CA VAL A 284 -19.12 -13.43 15.48
C VAL A 284 -19.80 -14.42 16.42
N HIS A 285 -19.84 -15.71 16.05
CA HIS A 285 -20.45 -16.75 16.86
C HIS A 285 -19.79 -16.93 18.23
N ALA A 286 -18.46 -16.78 18.31
CA ALA A 286 -17.74 -16.82 19.59
C ALA A 286 -18.22 -15.72 20.54
N PHE A 287 -18.36 -14.49 20.05
CA PHE A 287 -18.88 -13.36 20.83
C PHE A 287 -20.36 -13.53 21.21
N GLU A 288 -21.20 -13.99 20.28
CA GLU A 288 -22.63 -14.26 20.57
C GLU A 288 -22.81 -15.36 21.62
N THR A 289 -21.97 -16.40 21.55
CA THR A 289 -22.03 -17.52 22.50
C THR A 289 -21.57 -17.08 23.89
N ALA A 290 -20.51 -16.29 23.98
CA ALA A 290 -20.05 -15.73 25.24
C ALA A 290 -21.12 -14.80 25.85
N ALA A 291 -21.74 -13.92 25.05
CA ALA A 291 -22.77 -13.01 25.55
C ALA A 291 -23.98 -13.73 26.18
N LYS A 292 -24.35 -14.92 25.69
CA LYS A 292 -25.45 -15.72 26.26
C LYS A 292 -25.20 -16.19 27.74
N LYS A 293 -23.92 -16.23 28.13
CA LYS A 293 -23.55 -16.56 29.53
C LYS A 293 -23.79 -15.40 30.50
N PHE A 294 -24.10 -14.22 30.01
CA PHE A 294 -24.30 -12.99 30.76
C PHE A 294 -25.68 -12.38 30.45
N PRO A 295 -26.77 -12.88 31.05
CA PRO A 295 -28.13 -12.55 30.63
C PRO A 295 -28.50 -11.07 30.78
N GLU A 296 -27.87 -10.34 31.70
CA GLU A 296 -28.05 -8.89 31.87
C GLU A 296 -27.13 -8.06 30.96
N GLY A 297 -26.25 -8.71 30.21
CA GLY A 297 -25.36 -8.08 29.25
C GLY A 297 -25.93 -8.03 27.85
N SER A 298 -25.33 -7.23 27.00
CA SER A 298 -25.69 -7.19 25.56
C SER A 298 -24.44 -7.09 24.69
N LEU A 299 -24.56 -7.56 23.45
CA LEU A 299 -23.56 -7.50 22.40
C LEU A 299 -24.10 -6.74 21.19
N SER A 300 -23.32 -5.83 20.67
CA SER A 300 -23.52 -5.24 19.34
C SER A 300 -22.31 -5.56 18.47
N VAL A 301 -22.55 -6.07 17.27
CA VAL A 301 -21.53 -6.43 16.30
C VAL A 301 -21.61 -5.49 15.11
N HIS A 302 -20.50 -4.85 14.77
CA HIS A 302 -20.32 -4.13 13.54
C HIS A 302 -19.24 -4.84 12.71
N LYS A 303 -19.53 -5.11 11.44
CA LYS A 303 -18.60 -5.70 10.49
C LYS A 303 -18.63 -4.93 9.19
N GLU A 304 -17.47 -4.61 8.67
CA GLU A 304 -17.31 -3.88 7.42
C GLU A 304 -16.27 -4.58 6.56
N LYS A 305 -16.61 -4.85 5.29
CA LYS A 305 -15.64 -5.33 4.31
C LYS A 305 -14.85 -4.12 3.81
N SER A 306 -13.55 -4.11 4.09
CA SER A 306 -12.67 -3.01 3.69
C SER A 306 -12.42 -3.02 2.18
N TYR A 307 -12.13 -4.20 1.61
CA TYR A 307 -11.88 -4.42 0.18
C TYR A 307 -12.03 -5.89 -0.18
N ASP A 308 -12.18 -6.16 -1.47
CA ASP A 308 -12.23 -7.51 -2.03
C ASP A 308 -10.85 -8.02 -2.44
N ALA A 309 -10.69 -9.35 -2.48
CA ALA A 309 -9.48 -10.00 -2.98
C ALA A 309 -9.29 -9.72 -4.47
N PHE A 310 -8.05 -9.68 -4.92
CA PHE A 310 -7.73 -9.69 -6.34
C PHE A 310 -6.88 -10.91 -6.70
N LEU A 311 -6.99 -11.33 -7.94
CA LEU A 311 -6.15 -12.35 -8.55
C LEU A 311 -5.95 -12.04 -10.04
N VAL A 312 -4.72 -11.77 -10.43
CA VAL A 312 -4.30 -11.62 -11.83
C VAL A 312 -3.65 -12.92 -12.29
N LYS A 313 -4.17 -13.51 -13.36
CA LYS A 313 -3.69 -14.82 -13.87
C LYS A 313 -2.31 -14.67 -14.50
N GLU A 314 -1.50 -15.74 -14.46
CA GLU A 314 -0.18 -15.77 -15.11
C GLU A 314 -0.22 -15.55 -16.63
N SER A 315 -1.37 -15.85 -17.27
CA SER A 315 -1.59 -15.60 -18.69
C SER A 315 -1.90 -14.13 -19.02
N ASP A 316 -2.08 -13.29 -18.02
CA ASP A 316 -2.42 -11.87 -18.20
C ASP A 316 -1.26 -11.11 -18.88
N PRO A 317 -1.57 -10.13 -19.74
CA PRO A 317 -0.57 -9.27 -20.37
C PRO A 317 0.37 -8.58 -19.38
N ALA A 318 -0.12 -8.14 -18.22
CA ALA A 318 0.70 -7.50 -17.18
C ALA A 318 1.86 -8.41 -16.72
N LEU A 319 1.58 -9.70 -16.42
CA LEU A 319 2.62 -10.63 -15.96
C LEU A 319 3.59 -11.00 -17.09
N LYS A 320 3.09 -11.15 -18.32
CA LYS A 320 3.95 -11.45 -19.49
C LYS A 320 4.92 -10.31 -19.76
N LEU A 321 4.43 -9.07 -19.72
CA LEU A 321 5.26 -7.88 -19.93
C LEU A 321 6.29 -7.74 -18.79
N PHE A 322 5.87 -7.88 -17.55
CA PHE A 322 6.77 -7.85 -16.38
C PHE A 322 7.88 -8.90 -16.48
N LYS A 323 7.53 -10.13 -16.89
CA LYS A 323 8.51 -11.21 -17.09
C LYS A 323 9.57 -10.84 -18.11
N LYS A 324 9.17 -10.24 -19.25
CA LYS A 324 10.11 -9.75 -20.27
C LYS A 324 11.02 -8.68 -19.69
N ALA A 325 10.44 -7.67 -19.02
CA ALA A 325 11.17 -6.59 -18.39
C ALA A 325 12.22 -7.08 -17.36
N ALA A 326 11.82 -7.98 -16.46
CA ALA A 326 12.75 -8.58 -15.48
C ALA A 326 13.87 -9.38 -16.18
N SER A 327 13.52 -10.17 -17.22
CA SER A 327 14.49 -10.96 -17.97
C SER A 327 15.51 -10.07 -18.73
N SER A 328 15.07 -8.95 -19.27
CA SER A 328 15.98 -8.00 -19.95
C SER A 328 16.98 -7.32 -19.01
N MET A 329 16.68 -7.32 -17.69
CA MET A 329 17.60 -6.91 -16.62
C MET A 329 18.50 -8.05 -16.12
N GLY A 330 18.35 -9.27 -16.67
CA GLY A 330 19.02 -10.46 -16.16
C GLY A 330 18.43 -10.97 -14.82
N LYS A 331 17.24 -10.55 -14.46
CA LYS A 331 16.51 -10.97 -13.25
C LYS A 331 15.46 -12.03 -13.59
N THR A 332 15.20 -12.91 -12.63
CA THR A 332 14.11 -13.89 -12.75
C THR A 332 12.88 -13.33 -12.07
N MET A 333 11.74 -13.33 -12.76
CA MET A 333 10.45 -13.01 -12.14
C MET A 333 10.10 -14.07 -11.10
N THR A 334 9.82 -13.63 -9.90
CA THR A 334 9.19 -14.46 -8.86
C THR A 334 7.75 -14.02 -8.66
N VAL A 335 6.82 -14.97 -8.58
CA VAL A 335 5.41 -14.67 -8.36
C VAL A 335 5.01 -15.19 -6.99
N ALA A 336 4.50 -14.32 -6.17
CA ALA A 336 4.00 -14.62 -4.83
C ALA A 336 2.55 -14.14 -4.67
N LYS A 337 1.97 -14.42 -3.51
CA LYS A 337 0.64 -13.95 -3.12
C LYS A 337 0.79 -13.11 -1.86
N SER A 338 0.22 -11.90 -1.85
CA SER A 338 0.24 -11.01 -0.69
C SER A 338 -0.66 -11.53 0.43
N GLY A 339 -0.24 -11.27 1.65
CA GLY A 339 -1.08 -11.37 2.85
C GLY A 339 -1.70 -10.03 3.27
N GLY A 340 -1.20 -8.92 2.71
CA GLY A 340 -1.70 -7.56 2.90
C GLY A 340 -2.63 -7.10 1.78
N GLY A 341 -3.42 -6.08 2.05
CA GLY A 341 -4.13 -5.32 1.03
C GLY A 341 -3.20 -4.29 0.40
N SER A 342 -3.57 -3.78 -0.76
CA SER A 342 -2.92 -2.66 -1.43
C SER A 342 -3.89 -2.01 -2.40
N ASP A 343 -3.50 -0.92 -3.02
CA ASP A 343 -4.30 -0.23 -4.04
C ASP A 343 -4.73 -1.14 -5.20
N ALA A 344 -3.97 -2.23 -5.48
CA ALA A 344 -4.35 -3.23 -6.48
C ALA A 344 -5.72 -3.88 -6.21
N ASN A 345 -6.15 -3.97 -4.94
CA ASN A 345 -7.47 -4.49 -4.58
C ASN A 345 -8.60 -3.64 -5.17
N TRP A 346 -8.45 -2.31 -5.13
CA TRP A 346 -9.46 -1.40 -5.66
C TRP A 346 -9.37 -1.20 -7.17
N PHE A 347 -8.17 -1.12 -7.75
CA PHE A 347 -8.00 -0.99 -9.19
C PHE A 347 -8.61 -2.17 -9.93
N GLY A 348 -8.41 -3.40 -9.42
CA GLY A 348 -9.00 -4.61 -9.99
C GLY A 348 -10.52 -4.61 -10.01
N THR A 349 -11.18 -4.00 -9.03
CA THR A 349 -12.65 -3.90 -8.96
C THR A 349 -13.20 -2.70 -9.74
N LYS A 350 -12.38 -1.66 -9.98
CA LYS A 350 -12.80 -0.40 -10.61
C LYS A 350 -12.52 -0.29 -12.10
N GLY A 351 -11.74 -1.18 -12.70
CA GLY A 351 -11.63 -1.12 -14.14
C GLY A 351 -10.39 -1.71 -14.80
N PHE A 352 -9.30 -1.96 -14.07
CA PHE A 352 -8.13 -2.59 -14.66
C PHE A 352 -7.41 -3.53 -13.68
N PRO A 353 -6.93 -4.70 -14.15
CA PRO A 353 -6.12 -5.57 -13.31
C PRO A 353 -4.79 -4.91 -12.96
N ALA A 354 -4.41 -4.97 -11.69
CA ALA A 354 -3.12 -4.48 -11.22
C ALA A 354 -2.40 -5.53 -10.40
N VAL A 355 -1.08 -5.52 -10.46
CA VAL A 355 -0.20 -6.40 -9.69
C VAL A 355 0.75 -5.57 -8.83
N LEU A 356 1.14 -6.10 -7.65
CA LEU A 356 2.14 -5.43 -6.84
C LEU A 356 3.54 -5.83 -7.29
N VAL A 357 4.45 -4.89 -7.19
CA VAL A 357 5.84 -5.01 -7.62
C VAL A 357 6.77 -4.67 -6.46
N GLY A 358 7.73 -5.56 -6.21
CA GLY A 358 8.75 -5.35 -5.20
C GLY A 358 9.69 -4.21 -5.55
N VAL A 359 9.94 -3.32 -4.58
CA VAL A 359 10.84 -2.17 -4.69
C VAL A 359 12.01 -2.24 -3.70
N GLY A 360 12.11 -3.31 -2.92
CA GLY A 360 13.24 -3.59 -2.06
C GLY A 360 13.12 -3.14 -0.61
N MET A 361 11.97 -2.62 -0.19
CA MET A 361 11.70 -2.22 1.19
C MET A 361 11.79 -3.42 2.15
N THR A 362 12.33 -3.20 3.33
CA THR A 362 12.40 -4.22 4.39
C THR A 362 12.04 -3.61 5.75
N ASP A 363 11.43 -4.39 6.63
CA ASP A 363 10.99 -3.98 7.98
C ASP A 363 10.15 -2.69 8.01
N PHE A 364 9.42 -2.41 6.91
CA PHE A 364 8.53 -1.25 6.81
C PHE A 364 7.52 -1.21 7.97
N HIS A 365 6.94 -0.04 8.26
CA HIS A 365 6.10 0.25 9.42
C HIS A 365 6.83 0.13 10.78
N THR A 366 8.16 0.05 10.78
CA THR A 366 8.96 0.03 12.01
C THR A 366 10.16 0.98 11.93
N SER A 367 10.75 1.34 13.06
CA SER A 367 12.00 2.12 13.10
C SER A 367 13.23 1.36 12.57
N ARG A 368 13.09 0.10 12.18
CA ARG A 368 14.15 -0.69 11.52
C ARG A 368 14.00 -0.69 10.01
N GLU A 369 13.05 0.06 9.48
CA GLU A 369 12.83 0.16 8.05
C GLU A 369 14.11 0.51 7.32
N SER A 370 14.39 -0.19 6.24
CA SER A 370 15.58 0.01 5.43
C SER A 370 15.36 -0.30 3.96
N LEU A 371 16.19 0.30 3.11
CA LEU A 371 16.16 0.10 1.67
C LEU A 371 17.60 0.07 1.14
N LYS A 372 17.97 -0.99 0.43
CA LYS A 372 19.25 -1.01 -0.26
C LYS A 372 19.23 -0.07 -1.46
N GLU A 373 20.25 0.75 -1.62
CA GLU A 373 20.35 1.65 -2.77
C GLU A 373 20.29 0.90 -4.11
N GLN A 374 20.86 -0.32 -4.17
CA GLN A 374 20.80 -1.13 -5.39
C GLN A 374 19.36 -1.59 -5.72
N ASP A 375 18.56 -1.94 -4.71
CA ASP A 375 17.16 -2.33 -4.93
C ASP A 375 16.33 -1.13 -5.44
N LEU A 376 16.59 0.07 -4.91
CA LEU A 376 15.98 1.31 -5.42
C LEU A 376 16.35 1.54 -6.90
N TYR A 377 17.63 1.39 -7.27
CA TYR A 377 18.08 1.57 -8.65
C TYR A 377 17.48 0.52 -9.59
N ASP A 378 17.43 -0.71 -9.14
CA ASP A 378 16.84 -1.82 -9.89
C ASP A 378 15.33 -1.62 -10.10
N ALA A 379 14.62 -1.07 -9.11
CA ALA A 379 13.20 -0.74 -9.24
C ALA A 379 12.96 0.36 -10.30
N GLY A 380 13.78 1.41 -10.32
CA GLY A 380 13.71 2.44 -11.36
C GLY A 380 14.03 1.91 -12.75
N LEU A 381 15.03 1.03 -12.86
CA LEU A 381 15.36 0.36 -14.10
C LEU A 381 14.23 -0.57 -14.56
N LEU A 382 13.59 -1.27 -13.63
CA LEU A 382 12.45 -2.15 -13.94
C LEU A 382 11.27 -1.36 -14.54
N VAL A 383 10.94 -0.21 -13.98
CA VAL A 383 9.88 0.66 -14.55
C VAL A 383 10.23 1.07 -15.98
N TYR A 384 11.47 1.50 -16.20
CA TYR A 384 11.93 1.81 -17.56
C TYR A 384 11.83 0.60 -18.51
N LYS A 385 12.25 -0.59 -18.04
CA LYS A 385 12.18 -1.82 -18.83
C LYS A 385 10.76 -2.27 -19.12
N ILE A 386 9.81 -2.04 -18.23
CA ILE A 386 8.38 -2.29 -18.49
C ILE A 386 7.93 -1.43 -19.68
N ILE A 387 8.28 -0.15 -19.70
CA ILE A 387 7.91 0.76 -20.79
C ILE A 387 8.66 0.41 -22.11
N GLU A 388 9.94 0.04 -22.00
CA GLU A 388 10.74 -0.35 -23.17
C GLU A 388 10.21 -1.66 -23.81
N GLU A 389 9.91 -2.68 -23.01
CA GLU A 389 9.37 -3.94 -23.49
C GLU A 389 7.91 -3.81 -23.98
N GLU A 390 7.14 -2.87 -23.43
CA GLU A 390 5.83 -2.51 -23.95
C GLU A 390 5.92 -2.01 -25.39
N SER A 391 6.93 -1.19 -25.70
CA SER A 391 7.14 -0.65 -27.04
C SER A 391 7.34 -1.73 -28.11
N HIS A 392 7.83 -2.90 -27.73
CA HIS A 392 8.05 -4.05 -28.62
C HIS A 392 6.82 -4.94 -28.82
N LEU A 393 5.69 -4.65 -28.15
CA LEU A 393 4.45 -5.43 -28.34
C LEU A 393 3.76 -5.12 -29.67
N GLY A 394 4.12 -4.03 -30.33
CA GLY A 394 3.58 -3.62 -31.64
C GLY A 394 4.38 -4.14 -32.84
N GLU A 395 5.53 -4.80 -32.61
CA GLU A 395 6.37 -5.42 -33.64
C GLU A 395 5.97 -6.90 -33.84
#